data_cabb8fc991a494736366a4cbb67df514
#
_entry.id   cabb8fc991a494736366a4cbb67df514
#
_cell.length_a   1.000
_cell.length_b   1.000
_cell.length_c   1.000
_cell.angle_alpha   90.00
_cell.angle_beta   90.00
_cell.angle_gamma   90.00
#
_symmetry.space_group_name_H-M   'P 1'
#
loop_
_entity.id
_entity.type
_entity.pdbx_description
1 polymer ?
#
loop_
_entity_poly.entity_id
_entity_poly.type
_entity_poly.pdbx_seq_one_letter_code
_entity_poly.pdbx_strand_id
1 'polypeptide(L)'
;KDTYDYYMVGYELGKTVTDHGSVARGICVTDGKGHLTGIDERTRVEKYPGGIHFTEDGEHWVDVPADTTVSMNLWGYTPGFLKELEARFPAFLDKALAENPIKGEFFLPLAVSQLIGEKKATVTVLTSPDKWYGVTYAADKPAVVAALRRMTDEGKYPDGLWK
;
A
#
# COMPACT_ATOMS: atom_id res chain seq x y z
N LYS A 1 3.01 -28.86 -6.47
CA LYS A 1 3.57 -27.83 -5.59
C LYS A 1 2.55 -26.71 -5.57
N ASP A 2 1.83 -26.60 -4.46
CA ASP A 2 0.74 -25.63 -4.35
C ASP A 2 1.36 -24.25 -4.14
N THR A 3 1.62 -23.54 -5.25
CA THR A 3 2.03 -22.15 -5.22
C THR A 3 0.79 -21.29 -5.30
N TYR A 4 0.67 -20.32 -4.42
CA TYR A 4 -0.42 -19.35 -4.47
C TYR A 4 -0.18 -18.32 -5.57
N ASP A 5 -1.18 -18.04 -6.37
CA ASP A 5 -1.16 -16.94 -7.34
C ASP A 5 -2.05 -15.82 -6.80
N TYR A 6 -1.41 -14.70 -6.46
CA TYR A 6 -2.04 -13.52 -5.91
C TYR A 6 -1.94 -12.34 -6.88
N TYR A 7 -2.73 -11.33 -6.63
CA TYR A 7 -2.74 -10.09 -7.40
C TYR A 7 -2.68 -8.90 -6.46
N MET A 8 -2.02 -7.84 -6.89
CA MET A 8 -2.01 -6.55 -6.22
C MET A 8 -2.24 -5.46 -7.25
N VAL A 9 -3.06 -4.47 -6.90
CA VAL A 9 -3.17 -3.25 -7.71
C VAL A 9 -2.16 -2.24 -7.21
N GLY A 10 -1.17 -1.93 -8.05
CA GLY A 10 -0.16 -0.91 -7.81
C GLY A 10 -0.63 0.45 -8.32
N TYR A 11 -0.29 1.48 -7.56
CA TYR A 11 -0.51 2.88 -7.91
C TYR A 11 0.81 3.61 -8.09
N GLU A 12 0.83 4.69 -8.84
CA GLU A 12 1.98 5.60 -8.89
C GLU A 12 2.05 6.39 -7.58
N LEU A 13 3.21 6.44 -6.94
CA LEU A 13 3.43 7.12 -5.68
C LEU A 13 2.90 8.57 -5.69
N GLY A 14 3.19 9.31 -6.76
CA GLY A 14 2.76 10.71 -6.93
C GLY A 14 1.25 10.93 -6.91
N LYS A 15 0.47 9.86 -7.19
CA LYS A 15 -0.99 9.88 -7.16
C LYS A 15 -1.59 9.47 -5.81
N THR A 16 -0.75 9.14 -4.83
CA THR A 16 -1.17 8.62 -3.51
C THR A 16 -0.74 9.45 -2.31
N VAL A 17 0.07 10.47 -2.51
CA VAL A 17 0.55 11.36 -1.45
C VAL A 17 -0.38 12.55 -1.26
N THR A 18 -0.35 13.15 -0.06
CA THR A 18 -1.10 14.36 0.29
C THR A 18 -0.16 15.58 0.41
N ASP A 19 -0.75 16.78 0.34
CA ASP A 19 -0.04 18.04 0.59
C ASP A 19 -0.09 18.46 2.09
N HIS A 20 -0.72 17.63 2.94
CA HIS A 20 -1.02 17.98 4.33
C HIS A 20 -0.18 17.26 5.37
N GLY A 21 0.83 16.49 4.95
CA GLY A 21 1.74 15.79 5.86
C GLY A 21 2.28 14.49 5.29
N SER A 22 2.80 13.64 6.17
CA SER A 22 3.37 12.36 5.80
C SER A 22 2.31 11.27 5.64
N VAL A 23 2.64 10.27 4.84
CA VAL A 23 1.85 9.05 4.65
C VAL A 23 2.78 7.82 4.72
N ALA A 24 2.23 6.66 5.07
CA ALA A 24 2.94 5.39 4.94
C ALA A 24 2.63 4.75 3.58
N ARG A 25 3.65 4.16 2.91
CA ARG A 25 3.50 3.52 1.60
C ARG A 25 4.40 2.30 1.47
N GLY A 26 3.82 1.21 1.02
CA GLY A 26 4.58 0.03 0.60
C GLY A 26 5.19 0.25 -0.78
N ILE A 27 6.49 0.57 -0.85
CA ILE A 27 7.21 0.72 -2.11
C ILE A 27 7.47 -0.66 -2.69
N CYS A 28 7.03 -0.89 -3.94
CA CYS A 28 7.08 -2.17 -4.61
C CYS A 28 8.26 -2.27 -5.55
N VAL A 29 8.90 -3.43 -5.55
CA VAL A 29 9.90 -3.82 -6.56
C VAL A 29 9.31 -4.95 -7.39
N THR A 30 9.35 -4.81 -8.72
CA THR A 30 8.84 -5.82 -9.66
C THR A 30 9.95 -6.35 -10.54
N ASP A 31 9.79 -7.58 -11.02
CA ASP A 31 10.63 -8.14 -12.08
C ASP A 31 10.21 -7.59 -13.47
N GLY A 32 10.99 -7.90 -14.51
CA GLY A 32 10.68 -7.49 -15.87
C GLY A 32 9.41 -8.13 -16.46
N LYS A 33 8.71 -9.00 -15.70
CA LYS A 33 7.45 -9.66 -16.10
C LYS A 33 6.24 -9.14 -15.34
N GLY A 34 6.44 -8.16 -14.45
CA GLY A 34 5.37 -7.56 -13.65
C GLY A 34 5.03 -8.35 -12.38
N HIS A 35 5.89 -9.28 -11.94
CA HIS A 35 5.69 -9.93 -10.64
C HIS A 35 6.38 -9.14 -9.52
N LEU A 36 5.71 -9.07 -8.39
CA LEU A 36 6.25 -8.46 -7.17
C LEU A 36 7.42 -9.32 -6.65
N THR A 37 8.58 -8.70 -6.47
CA THR A 37 9.77 -9.35 -5.91
C THR A 37 10.12 -8.84 -4.51
N GLY A 38 9.61 -7.67 -4.16
CA GLY A 38 9.78 -7.07 -2.84
C GLY A 38 8.80 -5.93 -2.61
N ILE A 39 8.55 -5.67 -1.34
CA ILE A 39 7.74 -4.55 -0.88
C ILE A 39 8.33 -4.04 0.44
N ASP A 40 8.66 -2.76 0.47
CA ASP A 40 9.23 -2.09 1.63
C ASP A 40 8.24 -1.05 2.15
N GLU A 41 7.75 -1.27 3.38
CA GLU A 41 6.86 -0.30 4.03
C GLU A 41 7.68 0.89 4.51
N ARG A 42 7.44 2.07 3.91
CA ARG A 42 8.00 3.34 4.30
C ARG A 42 6.96 4.10 5.12
N THR A 43 7.23 4.26 6.40
CA THR A 43 6.25 4.81 7.35
C THR A 43 6.16 6.33 7.31
N ARG A 44 7.14 7.01 6.70
CA ARG A 44 7.14 8.45 6.55
C ARG A 44 7.59 8.88 5.15
N VAL A 45 6.60 9.10 4.29
CA VAL A 45 6.76 9.59 2.91
C VAL A 45 6.09 10.95 2.81
N GLU A 46 6.77 11.96 2.27
CA GLU A 46 6.29 13.35 2.20
C GLU A 46 6.52 13.95 0.81
N LYS A 47 5.63 14.88 0.43
CA LYS A 47 5.88 15.80 -0.69
C LYS A 47 6.72 16.97 -0.22
N TYR A 48 7.61 17.45 -1.07
CA TYR A 48 8.34 18.68 -0.91
C TYR A 48 8.44 19.42 -2.26
N PRO A 49 8.90 20.68 -2.32
CA PRO A 49 8.96 21.44 -3.60
C PRO A 49 9.78 20.79 -4.70
N GLY A 50 10.71 19.88 -4.34
CA GLY A 50 11.56 19.15 -5.30
C GLY A 50 11.00 17.82 -5.76
N GLY A 51 9.95 17.26 -5.09
CA GLY A 51 9.42 15.94 -5.43
C GLY A 51 8.78 15.20 -4.26
N ILE A 52 9.12 13.93 -4.12
CA ILE A 52 8.67 13.06 -3.04
C ILE A 52 9.89 12.38 -2.44
N HIS A 53 9.93 12.31 -1.13
CA HIS A 53 11.00 11.66 -0.40
C HIS A 53 10.45 10.87 0.79
N PHE A 54 11.27 9.97 1.33
CA PHE A 54 10.98 9.28 2.59
C PHE A 54 12.16 9.35 3.55
N THR A 55 11.89 9.11 4.83
CA THR A 55 12.90 8.95 5.86
C THR A 55 12.53 7.82 6.80
N GLU A 56 13.56 7.15 7.35
CA GLU A 56 13.41 6.13 8.39
C GLU A 56 13.69 6.71 9.79
N ASP A 57 14.57 7.70 9.87
CA ASP A 57 15.08 8.28 11.12
C ASP A 57 14.63 9.74 11.37
N GLY A 58 14.02 10.37 10.38
CA GLY A 58 13.61 11.78 10.42
C GLY A 58 14.72 12.77 10.06
N GLU A 59 15.94 12.30 9.84
CA GLU A 59 17.10 13.14 9.54
C GLU A 59 17.61 12.94 8.11
N HIS A 60 17.72 11.69 7.67
CA HIS A 60 18.17 11.33 6.32
C HIS A 60 16.99 11.10 5.40
N TRP A 61 16.94 11.89 4.32
CA TRP A 61 15.86 11.84 3.34
C TRP A 61 16.34 11.25 2.02
N VAL A 62 15.54 10.37 1.46
CA VAL A 62 15.81 9.69 0.19
C VAL A 62 14.70 10.02 -0.80
N ASP A 63 15.09 10.59 -1.96
CA ASP A 63 14.16 10.90 -3.04
C ASP A 63 13.61 9.64 -3.69
N VAL A 64 12.32 9.68 -4.03
CA VAL A 64 11.62 8.60 -4.72
C VAL A 64 10.91 9.15 -5.94
N PRO A 65 11.11 8.55 -7.13
CA PRO A 65 10.39 8.94 -8.33
C PRO A 65 8.87 8.88 -8.16
N ALA A 66 8.15 9.85 -8.70
CA ALA A 66 6.70 9.95 -8.55
C ALA A 66 5.95 8.79 -9.24
N ASP A 67 6.56 8.16 -10.25
CA ASP A 67 6.04 6.99 -10.97
C ASP A 67 6.37 5.65 -10.30
N THR A 68 7.06 5.68 -9.15
CA THR A 68 7.33 4.46 -8.38
C THR A 68 6.03 3.75 -8.01
N THR A 69 5.99 2.45 -8.26
CA THR A 69 4.83 1.62 -7.90
C THR A 69 4.73 1.44 -6.40
N VAL A 70 3.55 1.71 -5.84
CA VAL A 70 3.26 1.52 -4.42
C VAL A 70 2.00 0.70 -4.20
N SER A 71 1.97 -0.03 -3.08
CA SER A 71 0.78 -0.71 -2.59
C SER A 71 -0.13 0.26 -1.85
N MET A 72 -1.42 0.21 -2.17
CA MET A 72 -2.50 0.86 -1.42
C MET A 72 -3.41 -0.18 -0.76
N ASN A 73 -2.87 -1.35 -0.43
CA ASN A 73 -3.56 -2.48 0.20
C ASN A 73 -4.79 -2.99 -0.59
N LEU A 74 -4.75 -2.90 -1.92
CA LEU A 74 -5.74 -3.51 -2.80
C LEU A 74 -5.18 -4.81 -3.36
N TRP A 75 -5.57 -5.94 -2.73
CA TRP A 75 -5.03 -7.26 -3.01
C TRP A 75 -6.12 -8.27 -3.35
N GLY A 76 -5.79 -9.20 -4.22
CA GLY A 76 -6.58 -10.41 -4.50
C GLY A 76 -5.86 -11.64 -3.98
N TYR A 77 -6.45 -12.29 -2.98
CA TYR A 77 -5.90 -13.49 -2.36
C TYR A 77 -6.81 -14.70 -2.56
N THR A 78 -6.23 -15.88 -2.54
CA THR A 78 -7.00 -17.12 -2.37
C THR A 78 -7.31 -17.37 -0.89
N PRO A 79 -8.34 -18.17 -0.53
CA PRO A 79 -8.66 -18.48 0.86
C PRO A 79 -7.50 -19.10 1.66
N GLY A 80 -6.53 -19.73 0.98
CA GLY A 80 -5.32 -20.26 1.59
C GLY A 80 -4.47 -19.21 2.31
N PHE A 81 -4.55 -17.93 1.88
CA PHE A 81 -3.84 -16.84 2.53
C PHE A 81 -4.23 -16.66 4.01
N LEU A 82 -5.51 -16.87 4.35
CA LEU A 82 -5.95 -16.77 5.75
C LEU A 82 -5.25 -17.80 6.65
N LYS A 83 -5.01 -19.02 6.14
CA LYS A 83 -4.27 -20.06 6.86
C LYS A 83 -2.80 -19.68 7.05
N GLU A 84 -2.20 -19.06 6.07
CA GLU A 84 -0.83 -18.56 6.16
C GLU A 84 -0.70 -17.42 7.19
N LEU A 85 -1.69 -16.52 7.26
CA LEU A 85 -1.74 -15.47 8.28
C LEU A 85 -1.91 -16.07 9.69
N GLU A 86 -2.85 -17.00 9.87
CA GLU A 86 -3.09 -17.70 11.14
C GLU A 86 -1.82 -18.38 11.64
N ALA A 87 -1.10 -19.06 10.76
CA ALA A 87 0.14 -19.76 11.12
C ALA A 87 1.30 -18.83 11.52
N ARG A 88 1.34 -17.58 10.98
CA ARG A 88 2.42 -16.62 11.22
C ARG A 88 2.13 -15.68 12.38
N PHE A 89 0.86 -15.45 12.68
CA PHE A 89 0.45 -14.47 13.68
C PHE A 89 1.00 -14.72 15.09
N PRO A 90 1.05 -15.96 15.64
CA PRO A 90 1.59 -16.20 16.98
C PRO A 90 3.05 -15.74 17.12
N ALA A 91 3.93 -16.10 16.17
CA ALA A 91 5.33 -15.70 16.23
C ALA A 91 5.51 -14.18 16.10
N PHE A 92 4.68 -13.53 15.28
CA PHE A 92 4.65 -12.08 15.21
C PHE A 92 4.20 -11.47 16.55
N LEU A 93 3.15 -12.01 17.17
CA LEU A 93 2.61 -11.49 18.43
C LEU A 93 3.64 -11.59 19.56
N ASP A 94 4.31 -12.73 19.70
CA ASP A 94 5.38 -12.92 20.69
C ASP A 94 6.48 -11.87 20.54
N LYS A 95 6.92 -11.63 19.30
CA LYS A 95 7.93 -10.62 18.99
C LYS A 95 7.42 -9.19 19.27
N ALA A 96 6.22 -8.87 18.83
CA ALA A 96 5.62 -7.55 19.03
C ALA A 96 5.44 -7.22 20.51
N LEU A 97 5.01 -8.18 21.33
CA LEU A 97 4.87 -8.00 22.77
C LEU A 97 6.21 -7.75 23.46
N ALA A 98 7.30 -8.36 22.98
CA ALA A 98 8.62 -8.17 23.52
C ALA A 98 9.29 -6.85 23.11
N GLU A 99 9.12 -6.44 21.85
CA GLU A 99 9.87 -5.32 21.27
C GLU A 99 9.07 -4.02 21.14
N ASN A 100 7.76 -4.12 20.83
CA ASN A 100 6.91 -2.96 20.57
C ASN A 100 5.44 -3.23 20.91
N PRO A 101 5.08 -3.42 22.20
CA PRO A 101 3.76 -3.90 22.59
C PRO A 101 2.62 -2.93 22.33
N ILE A 102 2.92 -1.65 22.11
CA ILE A 102 1.89 -0.59 21.92
C ILE A 102 1.64 -0.29 20.45
N LYS A 103 2.67 -0.43 19.60
CA LYS A 103 2.62 0.00 18.19
C LYS A 103 2.96 -1.12 17.20
N GLY A 104 3.08 -2.37 17.68
CA GLY A 104 3.33 -3.51 16.79
C GLY A 104 2.16 -3.71 15.82
N GLU A 105 2.43 -3.74 14.51
CA GLU A 105 1.43 -3.96 13.48
C GLU A 105 1.79 -5.17 12.63
N PHE A 106 0.82 -6.08 12.44
CA PHE A 106 0.98 -7.22 11.54
C PHE A 106 0.67 -6.81 10.11
N PHE A 107 1.67 -6.31 9.40
CA PHE A 107 1.51 -5.85 8.02
C PHE A 107 1.23 -7.02 7.08
N LEU A 108 0.08 -7.00 6.39
CA LEU A 108 -0.26 -8.00 5.38
C LEU A 108 0.79 -8.09 4.25
N PRO A 109 1.34 -6.98 3.73
CA PRO A 109 2.41 -7.02 2.75
C PRO A 109 3.67 -7.78 3.21
N LEU A 110 3.98 -7.74 4.52
CA LEU A 110 5.12 -8.49 5.07
C LEU A 110 4.89 -10.01 4.97
N ALA A 111 3.68 -10.48 5.29
CA ALA A 111 3.33 -11.90 5.12
C ALA A 111 3.44 -12.35 3.65
N VAL A 112 3.05 -11.49 2.72
CA VAL A 112 3.22 -11.74 1.27
C VAL A 112 4.70 -11.82 0.89
N SER A 113 5.53 -10.87 1.37
CA SER A 113 6.98 -10.88 1.11
C SER A 113 7.64 -12.16 1.62
N GLN A 114 7.22 -12.65 2.79
CA GLN A 114 7.69 -13.93 3.33
C GLN A 114 7.30 -15.10 2.42
N LEU A 115 6.05 -15.14 1.95
CA LEU A 115 5.58 -16.20 1.04
C LEU A 115 6.31 -16.19 -0.31
N ILE A 116 6.63 -15.01 -0.84
CA ILE A 116 7.46 -14.86 -2.05
C ILE A 116 8.87 -15.41 -1.78
N GLY A 117 9.50 -15.01 -0.68
CA GLY A 117 10.83 -15.50 -0.28
C GLY A 117 10.88 -17.02 -0.05
N GLU A 118 9.81 -17.61 0.49
CA GLU A 118 9.62 -19.05 0.67
C GLU A 118 9.28 -19.78 -0.65
N LYS A 119 9.11 -19.06 -1.76
CA LYS A 119 8.67 -19.60 -3.07
C LYS A 119 7.29 -20.29 -2.99
N LYS A 120 6.44 -19.84 -2.08
CA LYS A 120 5.05 -20.30 -1.91
C LYS A 120 4.04 -19.44 -2.65
N ALA A 121 4.38 -18.21 -2.98
CA ALA A 121 3.48 -17.31 -3.69
C ALA A 121 4.17 -16.60 -4.87
N THR A 122 3.38 -16.34 -5.89
CA THR A 122 3.65 -15.38 -6.96
C THR A 122 2.61 -14.28 -6.88
N VAL A 123 3.02 -13.04 -7.03
CA VAL A 123 2.10 -11.89 -7.02
C VAL A 123 2.24 -11.12 -8.33
N THR A 124 1.17 -11.08 -9.11
CA THR A 124 1.11 -10.23 -10.30
C THR A 124 0.68 -8.83 -9.91
N VAL A 125 1.48 -7.82 -10.29
CA VAL A 125 1.17 -6.40 -10.05
C VAL A 125 0.39 -5.87 -11.24
N LEU A 126 -0.87 -5.51 -10.99
CA LEU A 126 -1.73 -4.78 -11.91
C LEU A 126 -1.52 -3.28 -11.67
N THR A 127 -1.50 -2.47 -12.72
CA THR A 127 -1.30 -1.02 -12.59
C THR A 127 -2.61 -0.27 -12.70
N SER A 128 -2.85 0.70 -11.80
CA SER A 128 -3.95 1.66 -11.92
C SER A 128 -3.42 3.02 -12.36
N PRO A 129 -4.02 3.63 -13.40
CA PRO A 129 -3.72 5.00 -13.77
C PRO A 129 -4.42 6.03 -12.87
N ASP A 130 -5.31 5.59 -11.97
CA ASP A 130 -6.15 6.46 -11.19
C ASP A 130 -5.40 7.19 -10.08
N LYS A 131 -5.91 8.37 -9.73
CA LYS A 131 -5.52 9.04 -8.49
C LYS A 131 -6.25 8.37 -7.32
N TRP A 132 -5.50 8.01 -6.28
CA TRP A 132 -6.08 7.55 -5.03
C TRP A 132 -6.59 8.75 -4.21
N TYR A 133 -7.76 8.62 -3.61
CA TYR A 133 -8.37 9.63 -2.75
C TYR A 133 -8.58 9.04 -1.37
N GLY A 134 -8.02 9.69 -0.35
CA GLY A 134 -8.16 9.30 1.05
C GLY A 134 -8.27 10.51 1.95
N VAL A 135 -8.81 10.30 3.15
CA VAL A 135 -8.89 11.29 4.21
C VAL A 135 -7.94 10.88 5.32
N THR A 136 -6.64 11.09 5.10
CA THR A 136 -5.61 10.86 6.11
C THR A 136 -5.62 11.99 7.14
N TYR A 137 -5.80 13.20 6.66
CA TYR A 137 -5.94 14.41 7.48
C TYR A 137 -7.31 15.04 7.26
N ALA A 138 -7.85 15.72 8.27
CA ALA A 138 -9.13 16.42 8.16
C ALA A 138 -9.14 17.45 7.00
N ALA A 139 -7.99 18.05 6.71
CA ALA A 139 -7.80 18.98 5.58
C ALA A 139 -7.93 18.33 4.19
N ASP A 140 -7.81 17.01 4.06
CA ASP A 140 -8.01 16.29 2.79
C ASP A 140 -9.50 16.20 2.40
N LYS A 141 -10.40 16.22 3.39
CA LYS A 141 -11.83 15.98 3.18
C LYS A 141 -12.48 16.86 2.11
N PRO A 142 -12.27 18.18 2.06
CA PRO A 142 -12.91 19.03 1.03
C PRO A 142 -12.49 18.63 -0.39
N ALA A 143 -11.20 18.30 -0.60
CA ALA A 143 -10.70 17.88 -1.90
C ALA A 143 -11.27 16.52 -2.34
N VAL A 144 -11.42 15.58 -1.40
CA VAL A 144 -12.04 14.27 -1.66
C VAL A 144 -13.52 14.42 -2.02
N VAL A 145 -14.27 15.23 -1.27
CA VAL A 145 -15.70 15.51 -1.55
C VAL A 145 -15.85 16.12 -2.93
N ALA A 146 -15.06 17.13 -3.27
CA ALA A 146 -15.10 17.78 -4.59
C ALA A 146 -14.75 16.79 -5.73
N ALA A 147 -13.78 15.91 -5.51
CA ALA A 147 -13.39 14.91 -6.51
C ALA A 147 -14.50 13.88 -6.74
N LEU A 148 -15.10 13.34 -5.66
CA LEU A 148 -16.23 12.40 -5.77
C LEU A 148 -17.45 13.04 -6.44
N ARG A 149 -17.78 14.28 -6.07
CA ARG A 149 -18.87 15.01 -6.72
C ARG A 149 -18.64 15.15 -8.23
N ARG A 150 -17.45 15.59 -8.63
CA ARG A 150 -17.07 15.68 -10.04
C ARG A 150 -17.21 14.34 -10.77
N MET A 151 -16.73 13.23 -10.16
CA MET A 151 -16.86 11.90 -10.76
C MET A 151 -18.31 11.45 -10.90
N THR A 152 -19.20 11.86 -9.99
CA THR A 152 -20.64 11.64 -10.10
C THR A 152 -21.25 12.47 -11.23
N ASP A 153 -20.88 13.75 -11.33
CA ASP A 153 -21.35 14.65 -12.38
C ASP A 153 -20.86 14.19 -13.77
N GLU A 154 -19.69 13.57 -13.85
CA GLU A 154 -19.13 12.94 -15.06
C GLU A 154 -19.73 11.55 -15.36
N GLY A 155 -20.62 11.03 -14.52
CA GLY A 155 -21.26 9.73 -14.70
C GLY A 155 -20.39 8.51 -14.38
N LYS A 156 -19.24 8.70 -13.73
CA LYS A 156 -18.40 7.58 -13.26
C LYS A 156 -19.02 6.84 -12.09
N TYR A 157 -19.77 7.55 -11.26
CA TYR A 157 -20.58 6.99 -10.18
C TYR A 157 -22.05 7.41 -10.36
N PRO A 158 -23.01 6.53 -10.04
CA PRO A 158 -24.42 6.91 -10.06
C PRO A 158 -24.72 7.93 -8.95
N ASP A 159 -25.57 8.93 -9.25
CA ASP A 159 -26.10 9.80 -8.22
C ASP A 159 -27.07 9.02 -7.32
N GLY A 160 -26.88 9.13 -6.02
CA GLY A 160 -27.69 8.39 -5.04
C GLY A 160 -27.34 6.90 -4.96
N LEU A 161 -26.06 6.56 -4.88
CA LEU A 161 -25.51 5.18 -4.77
C LEU A 161 -26.18 4.33 -3.67
N TRP A 162 -26.69 4.95 -2.63
CA TRP A 162 -27.27 4.31 -1.44
C TRP A 162 -28.76 4.64 -1.25
N LYS A 163 -29.51 4.68 -2.33
CA LYS A 163 -30.98 4.82 -2.29
C LYS A 163 -31.64 3.47 -2.06
#